data_1c997f5ca6c60a72b48b7920ac383d2d
#
_entry.id   1c997f5ca6c60a72b48b7920ac383d2d
#
_cell.length_a   1.000
_cell.length_b   1.000
_cell.length_c   1.000
_cell.angle_alpha   90.00
_cell.angle_beta   90.00
_cell.angle_gamma   90.00
#
_symmetry.space_group_name_H-M   'P 1'
#
loop_
_entity.id
_entity.type
_entity.pdbx_description
1 polymer ?
#
loop_
_entity_poly.entity_id
_entity_poly.type
_entity_poly.pdbx_seq_one_letter_code
_entity_poly.pdbx_strand_id
1 'polypeptide(L)'
;MSLYESGDSSGKVSLEKLCHGELAPAMTGDVDLKKLIELILRGGWPGSLGLPLEQAMLLPAEYLNAVIDDDVYRIDGVKRDTQKMRLLLRSLARNESTTVTNKTLMKDIKAVDDEDIDSNTVAAYLDIFKRLFITDNQPPFSAGIRSSVRVKQAEKRHFSDPSLACALLKAAPAR
;
A
#
# COMPACT_ATOMS: atom_id res chain seq x y z
N MET A 1 6.04 3.20 10.56
CA MET A 1 7.40 3.61 11.00
C MET A 1 8.22 3.91 9.76
N SER A 2 8.89 5.05 9.72
CA SER A 2 9.75 5.47 8.62
C SER A 2 11.11 4.76 8.67
N LEU A 3 11.86 4.78 7.55
CA LEU A 3 13.23 4.23 7.49
C LEU A 3 14.19 4.99 8.42
N TYR A 4 13.90 6.25 8.75
CA TYR A 4 14.68 7.01 9.72
C TYR A 4 14.46 6.49 11.14
N GLU A 5 13.21 6.26 11.53
CA GLU A 5 12.86 5.71 12.84
C GLU A 5 13.36 4.29 13.06
N SER A 6 13.44 3.48 11.99
CA SER A 6 14.01 2.14 12.05
C SER A 6 15.54 2.09 12.01
N GLY A 7 16.21 3.24 11.82
CA GLY A 7 17.66 3.33 11.72
C GLY A 7 18.24 2.93 10.34
N ASP A 8 17.39 2.63 9.37
CA ASP A 8 17.81 2.28 8.00
C ASP A 8 18.10 3.50 7.12
N SER A 9 17.73 4.71 7.55
CA SER A 9 18.04 5.97 6.88
C SER A 9 18.76 6.92 7.82
N SER A 10 19.79 7.59 7.31
CA SER A 10 20.56 8.59 8.08
C SER A 10 19.81 9.92 8.28
N GLY A 11 18.70 10.16 7.57
CA GLY A 11 17.98 11.43 7.58
C GLY A 11 18.76 12.63 7.01
N LYS A 12 19.91 12.41 6.36
CA LYS A 12 20.76 13.49 5.83
C LYS A 12 20.07 14.31 4.73
N VAL A 13 19.17 13.70 3.97
CA VAL A 13 18.38 14.37 2.94
C VAL A 13 17.00 14.69 3.49
N SER A 14 16.62 15.94 3.50
CA SER A 14 15.32 16.43 3.97
C SER A 14 14.51 16.96 2.79
N LEU A 15 13.25 16.50 2.64
CA LEU A 15 12.33 17.03 1.64
C LEU A 15 12.04 18.52 1.87
N GLU A 16 11.94 18.95 3.13
CA GLU A 16 11.73 20.34 3.49
C GLU A 16 12.88 21.22 2.95
N LYS A 17 14.13 20.83 3.20
CA LYS A 17 15.31 21.53 2.66
C LYS A 17 15.33 21.55 1.14
N LEU A 18 14.97 20.42 0.50
CA LEU A 18 14.85 20.36 -0.96
C LEU A 18 13.80 21.34 -1.48
N CYS A 19 12.66 21.48 -0.83
CA CYS A 19 11.62 22.44 -1.19
C CYS A 19 12.07 23.90 -1.03
N HIS A 20 12.99 24.18 -0.12
CA HIS A 20 13.60 25.51 0.05
C HIS A 20 14.83 25.75 -0.85
N GLY A 21 15.16 24.81 -1.73
CA GLY A 21 16.30 24.93 -2.63
C GLY A 21 17.67 24.65 -1.99
N GLU A 22 17.69 24.15 -0.77
CA GLU A 22 18.88 23.77 -0.03
C GLU A 22 19.34 22.36 -0.46
N LEU A 23 19.88 22.27 -1.67
CA LEU A 23 20.40 21.01 -2.23
C LEU A 23 21.88 20.87 -1.88
N ALA A 24 22.19 20.02 -0.90
CA ALA A 24 23.54 19.53 -0.70
C ALA A 24 23.61 18.07 -1.15
N PRO A 25 24.41 17.72 -2.19
CA PRO A 25 24.64 16.34 -2.54
C PRO A 25 25.20 15.59 -1.34
N ALA A 26 24.56 14.50 -0.93
CA ALA A 26 25.00 13.71 0.21
C ALA A 26 24.97 12.22 -0.15
N MET A 27 26.08 11.55 0.18
CA MET A 27 26.11 10.08 0.17
C MET A 27 25.38 9.60 1.43
N THR A 28 24.33 8.84 1.25
CA THR A 28 23.45 8.38 2.36
C THR A 28 23.81 6.98 2.87
N GLY A 29 24.84 6.36 2.31
CA GLY A 29 25.30 5.00 2.63
C GLY A 29 25.03 4.01 1.49
N ASP A 30 25.58 2.82 1.63
CA ASP A 30 25.45 1.76 0.63
C ASP A 30 24.16 0.95 0.90
N VAL A 31 23.09 1.32 0.22
CA VAL A 31 21.86 0.50 0.17
C VAL A 31 21.80 -0.15 -1.21
N ASP A 32 22.17 -1.42 -1.27
CA ASP A 32 22.07 -2.21 -2.49
C ASP A 32 20.60 -2.62 -2.77
N LEU A 33 20.37 -3.16 -3.96
CA LEU A 33 19.04 -3.61 -4.37
C LEU A 33 18.50 -4.71 -3.43
N LYS A 34 19.36 -5.60 -2.95
CA LYS A 34 18.97 -6.67 -2.04
C LYS A 34 18.44 -6.10 -0.73
N LYS A 35 19.17 -5.17 -0.13
CA LYS A 35 18.75 -4.48 1.09
C LYS A 35 17.45 -3.71 0.89
N LEU A 36 17.28 -3.05 -0.25
CA LEU A 36 16.04 -2.34 -0.58
C LEU A 36 14.85 -3.31 -0.65
N ILE A 37 15.01 -4.46 -1.29
CA ILE A 37 13.97 -5.51 -1.35
C ILE A 37 13.64 -6.02 0.06
N GLU A 38 14.64 -6.28 0.90
CA GLU A 38 14.43 -6.69 2.29
C GLU A 38 13.62 -5.65 3.09
N LEU A 39 13.92 -4.36 2.92
CA LEU A 39 13.19 -3.27 3.57
C LEU A 39 11.72 -3.20 3.11
N ILE A 40 11.48 -3.39 1.81
CA ILE A 40 10.11 -3.43 1.25
C ILE A 40 9.33 -4.63 1.81
N LEU A 41 9.94 -5.80 1.86
CA LEU A 41 9.31 -7.03 2.37
C LEU A 41 9.03 -6.95 3.87
N ARG A 42 9.97 -6.41 4.65
CA ARG A 42 9.82 -6.21 6.10
C ARG A 42 8.73 -5.19 6.43
N GLY A 43 8.63 -4.11 5.64
CA GLY A 43 7.76 -2.98 5.92
C GLY A 43 8.17 -2.12 7.11
N GLY A 44 7.31 -1.15 7.43
CA GLY A 44 7.48 -0.19 8.53
C GLY A 44 6.84 -0.62 9.85
N TRP A 45 6.76 -1.91 10.15
CA TRP A 45 6.13 -2.44 11.37
C TRP A 45 7.10 -2.39 12.55
N PRO A 46 6.75 -1.69 13.67
CA PRO A 46 7.63 -1.65 14.84
C PRO A 46 7.96 -3.04 15.40
N GLY A 47 6.97 -3.96 15.36
CA GLY A 47 7.16 -5.34 15.81
C GLY A 47 8.08 -6.19 14.93
N SER A 48 8.49 -5.70 13.76
CA SER A 48 9.44 -6.41 12.89
C SER A 48 10.90 -6.08 13.18
N LEU A 49 11.17 -5.07 14.02
CA LEU A 49 12.54 -4.67 14.31
C LEU A 49 13.31 -5.78 15.04
N GLY A 50 14.49 -6.09 14.52
CA GLY A 50 15.35 -7.13 15.09
C GLY A 50 14.93 -8.57 14.77
N LEU A 51 13.81 -8.77 14.05
CA LEU A 51 13.42 -10.11 13.60
C LEU A 51 14.14 -10.51 12.31
N PRO A 52 14.42 -11.81 12.13
CA PRO A 52 14.78 -12.35 10.82
C PRO A 52 13.71 -12.00 9.76
N LEU A 53 14.14 -11.76 8.52
CA LEU A 53 13.24 -11.33 7.44
C LEU A 53 12.02 -12.25 7.27
N GLU A 54 12.23 -13.57 7.31
CA GLU A 54 11.16 -14.57 7.18
C GLU A 54 10.06 -14.41 8.23
N GLN A 55 10.43 -14.07 9.47
CA GLN A 55 9.48 -13.82 10.55
C GLN A 55 8.83 -12.45 10.41
N ALA A 56 9.57 -11.42 10.03
CA ALA A 56 9.05 -10.08 9.81
C ALA A 56 7.99 -10.06 8.71
N MET A 57 8.15 -10.85 7.65
CA MET A 57 7.19 -10.96 6.54
C MET A 57 5.84 -11.57 6.93
N LEU A 58 5.73 -12.23 8.08
CA LEU A 58 4.45 -12.77 8.55
C LEU A 58 3.54 -11.67 9.10
N LEU A 59 4.10 -10.60 9.67
CA LEU A 59 3.33 -9.54 10.32
C LEU A 59 2.31 -8.87 9.39
N PRO A 60 2.65 -8.42 8.17
CA PRO A 60 1.67 -7.80 7.27
C PRO A 60 0.56 -8.77 6.84
N ALA A 61 0.84 -10.07 6.70
CA ALA A 61 -0.16 -11.07 6.37
C ALA A 61 -1.15 -11.28 7.52
N GLU A 62 -0.65 -11.43 8.75
CA GLU A 62 -1.48 -11.58 9.95
C GLU A 62 -2.30 -10.32 10.23
N TYR A 63 -1.73 -9.14 10.02
CA TYR A 63 -2.46 -7.89 10.12
C TYR A 63 -3.64 -7.84 9.14
N LEU A 64 -3.42 -8.16 7.87
CA LEU A 64 -4.50 -8.20 6.87
C LEU A 64 -5.59 -9.20 7.24
N ASN A 65 -5.23 -10.36 7.78
CA ASN A 65 -6.19 -11.36 8.23
C ASN A 65 -7.05 -10.79 9.36
N ALA A 66 -6.43 -10.25 10.41
CA ALA A 66 -7.14 -9.67 11.55
C ALA A 66 -8.08 -8.53 11.14
N VAL A 67 -7.61 -7.64 10.27
CA VAL A 67 -8.41 -6.50 9.81
C VAL A 67 -9.63 -6.98 8.99
N ILE A 68 -9.46 -7.91 8.06
CA ILE A 68 -10.55 -8.37 7.19
C ILE A 68 -11.56 -9.23 7.98
N ASP A 69 -11.09 -10.08 8.88
CA ASP A 69 -11.95 -11.03 9.58
C ASP A 69 -12.69 -10.36 10.77
N ASP A 70 -12.08 -9.35 11.43
CA ASP A 70 -12.62 -8.72 12.62
C ASP A 70 -12.96 -7.23 12.44
N ASP A 71 -11.98 -6.39 12.05
CA ASP A 71 -12.14 -4.95 12.13
C ASP A 71 -13.11 -4.38 11.09
N VAL A 72 -13.18 -5.01 9.92
CA VAL A 72 -14.15 -4.63 8.88
C VAL A 72 -15.58 -4.66 9.41
N TYR A 73 -15.94 -5.68 10.19
CA TYR A 73 -17.25 -5.79 10.80
C TYR A 73 -17.49 -4.74 11.90
N ARG A 74 -16.45 -4.41 12.66
CA ARG A 74 -16.53 -3.44 13.76
C ARG A 74 -16.77 -2.00 13.32
N ILE A 75 -16.49 -1.66 12.05
CA ILE A 75 -16.68 -0.29 11.53
C ILE A 75 -18.15 0.14 11.60
N ASP A 76 -19.08 -0.76 11.22
CA ASP A 76 -20.50 -0.41 11.06
C ASP A 76 -21.46 -1.57 11.33
N GLY A 77 -20.96 -2.71 11.79
CA GLY A 77 -21.74 -3.91 12.07
C GLY A 77 -22.30 -4.62 10.83
N VAL A 78 -21.86 -4.26 9.63
CA VAL A 78 -22.33 -4.87 8.38
C VAL A 78 -21.46 -6.06 8.01
N LYS A 79 -22.08 -7.23 7.87
CA LYS A 79 -21.39 -8.42 7.39
C LYS A 79 -21.10 -8.32 5.89
N ARG A 80 -19.85 -8.49 5.51
CA ARG A 80 -19.36 -8.41 4.13
C ARG A 80 -18.74 -9.71 3.66
N ASP A 81 -18.64 -9.85 2.34
CA ASP A 81 -17.95 -10.98 1.73
C ASP A 81 -16.43 -10.77 1.84
N THR A 82 -15.81 -11.44 2.80
CA THR A 82 -14.37 -11.36 3.06
C THR A 82 -13.54 -11.94 1.91
N GLN A 83 -14.06 -12.92 1.17
CA GLN A 83 -13.39 -13.48 0.01
C GLN A 83 -13.28 -12.43 -1.11
N LYS A 84 -14.38 -11.75 -1.44
CA LYS A 84 -14.37 -10.66 -2.44
C LYS A 84 -13.49 -9.50 -2.02
N MET A 85 -13.45 -9.18 -0.72
CA MET A 85 -12.53 -8.18 -0.19
C MET A 85 -11.06 -8.59 -0.39
N ARG A 86 -10.69 -9.84 -0.12
CA ARG A 86 -9.34 -10.36 -0.34
C ARG A 86 -8.96 -10.36 -1.82
N LEU A 87 -9.88 -10.71 -2.71
CA LEU A 87 -9.65 -10.64 -4.17
C LEU A 87 -9.41 -9.20 -4.63
N LEU A 88 -10.19 -8.24 -4.12
CA LEU A 88 -10.00 -6.83 -4.43
C LEU A 88 -8.65 -6.30 -3.93
N LEU A 89 -8.24 -6.64 -2.70
CA LEU A 89 -6.92 -6.29 -2.18
C LEU A 89 -5.79 -6.90 -3.03
N ARG A 90 -5.95 -8.15 -3.46
CA ARG A 90 -4.96 -8.80 -4.34
C ARG A 90 -4.88 -8.13 -5.72
N SER A 91 -6.01 -7.70 -6.29
CA SER A 91 -6.03 -6.92 -7.52
C SER A 91 -5.35 -5.57 -7.34
N LEU A 92 -5.60 -4.87 -6.22
CA LEU A 92 -4.90 -3.63 -5.88
C LEU A 92 -3.38 -3.84 -5.76
N ALA A 93 -2.94 -4.91 -5.10
CA ALA A 93 -1.52 -5.24 -4.95
C ALA A 93 -0.82 -5.47 -6.30
N ARG A 94 -1.49 -6.13 -7.25
CA ARG A 94 -0.99 -6.28 -8.63
C ARG A 94 -0.87 -4.96 -9.38
N ASN A 95 -1.67 -3.98 -8.99
CA ASN A 95 -1.75 -2.66 -9.61
C ASN A 95 -1.16 -1.56 -8.69
N GLU A 96 -0.29 -1.94 -7.75
CA GLU A 96 0.38 -0.98 -6.86
C GLU A 96 1.08 0.13 -7.65
N SER A 97 0.97 1.36 -7.16
CA SER A 97 1.55 2.56 -7.78
C SER A 97 1.02 2.88 -9.20
N THR A 98 -0.18 2.42 -9.55
CA THR A 98 -0.83 2.72 -10.83
C THR A 98 -2.13 3.52 -10.67
N THR A 99 -2.64 4.08 -11.75
CA THR A 99 -3.94 4.76 -11.82
C THR A 99 -5.07 3.81 -12.26
N VAL A 100 -5.05 2.57 -11.78
CA VAL A 100 -6.03 1.55 -12.13
C VAL A 100 -7.46 1.99 -11.81
N THR A 101 -8.38 1.73 -12.74
CA THR A 101 -9.79 2.06 -12.59
C THR A 101 -10.55 0.96 -11.84
N ASN A 102 -11.69 1.33 -11.19
CA ASN A 102 -12.57 0.34 -10.55
C ASN A 102 -13.05 -0.72 -11.56
N LYS A 103 -13.27 -0.34 -12.82
CA LYS A 103 -13.66 -1.27 -13.89
C LYS A 103 -12.59 -2.34 -14.14
N THR A 104 -11.31 -1.96 -14.10
CA THR A 104 -10.20 -2.91 -14.25
C THR A 104 -10.12 -3.83 -13.03
N LEU A 105 -10.26 -3.30 -11.82
CA LEU A 105 -10.29 -4.12 -10.59
C LEU A 105 -11.44 -5.14 -10.62
N MET A 106 -12.64 -4.73 -11.04
CA MET A 106 -13.78 -5.65 -11.23
C MET A 106 -13.46 -6.76 -12.23
N LYS A 107 -12.80 -6.42 -13.33
CA LYS A 107 -12.40 -7.38 -14.37
C LYS A 107 -11.39 -8.41 -13.85
N ASP A 108 -10.45 -7.96 -13.03
CA ASP A 108 -9.47 -8.83 -12.37
C ASP A 108 -10.14 -9.82 -11.41
N ILE A 109 -11.14 -9.35 -10.64
CA ILE A 109 -11.89 -10.20 -9.72
C ILE A 109 -12.69 -11.25 -10.49
N LYS A 110 -13.45 -10.83 -11.51
CA LYS A 110 -14.24 -11.73 -12.36
C LYS A 110 -13.39 -12.80 -13.05
N ALA A 111 -12.14 -12.52 -13.38
CA ALA A 111 -11.25 -13.50 -13.99
C ALA A 111 -10.84 -14.64 -13.04
N VAL A 112 -11.03 -14.45 -11.72
CA VAL A 112 -10.63 -15.45 -10.68
C VAL A 112 -11.86 -16.09 -10.02
N ASP A 113 -12.95 -15.33 -9.91
CA ASP A 113 -14.20 -15.75 -9.28
C ASP A 113 -15.31 -15.53 -10.34
N ASP A 114 -16.06 -16.57 -10.67
CA ASP A 114 -17.17 -16.51 -11.64
C ASP A 114 -18.32 -15.59 -11.18
N GLU A 115 -18.30 -15.19 -9.89
CA GLU A 115 -19.28 -14.27 -9.35
C GLU A 115 -18.94 -12.81 -9.70
N ASP A 116 -19.92 -12.09 -10.23
CA ASP A 116 -19.80 -10.66 -10.50
C ASP A 116 -19.77 -9.86 -9.18
N ILE A 117 -18.90 -8.87 -9.14
CA ILE A 117 -18.90 -7.81 -8.13
C ILE A 117 -19.39 -6.51 -8.80
N ASP A 118 -20.36 -5.84 -8.20
CA ASP A 118 -20.86 -4.59 -8.73
C ASP A 118 -19.98 -3.38 -8.35
N SER A 119 -20.11 -2.30 -9.13
CA SER A 119 -19.29 -1.10 -8.94
C SER A 119 -19.49 -0.41 -7.58
N ASN A 120 -20.68 -0.49 -7.00
CA ASN A 120 -20.96 0.14 -5.72
C ASN A 120 -20.31 -0.64 -4.59
N THR A 121 -20.32 -1.98 -4.68
CA THR A 121 -19.62 -2.85 -3.72
C THR A 121 -18.11 -2.61 -3.78
N VAL A 122 -17.51 -2.50 -4.97
CA VAL A 122 -16.08 -2.15 -5.09
C VAL A 122 -15.79 -0.79 -4.45
N ALA A 123 -16.62 0.23 -4.74
CA ALA A 123 -16.44 1.56 -4.16
C ALA A 123 -16.55 1.54 -2.62
N ALA A 124 -17.52 0.80 -2.08
CA ALA A 124 -17.71 0.64 -0.63
C ALA A 124 -16.51 -0.06 0.02
N TYR A 125 -15.97 -1.12 -0.61
CA TYR A 125 -14.79 -1.81 -0.08
C TYR A 125 -13.54 -0.93 -0.11
N LEU A 126 -13.34 -0.16 -1.19
CA LEU A 126 -12.25 0.80 -1.27
C LEU A 126 -12.31 1.89 -0.19
N ASP A 127 -13.52 2.37 0.13
CA ASP A 127 -13.72 3.34 1.23
C ASP A 127 -13.36 2.71 2.59
N ILE A 128 -13.74 1.46 2.82
CA ILE A 128 -13.39 0.73 4.04
C ILE A 128 -11.87 0.57 4.15
N PHE A 129 -11.19 0.16 3.08
CA PHE A 129 -9.73 0.01 3.08
C PHE A 129 -9.01 1.32 3.38
N LYS A 130 -9.54 2.44 2.86
CA LYS A 130 -9.03 3.77 3.18
C LYS A 130 -9.27 4.14 4.65
N ARG A 131 -10.45 3.89 5.20
CA ARG A 131 -10.79 4.16 6.60
C ARG A 131 -9.98 3.33 7.59
N LEU A 132 -9.60 2.11 7.20
CA LEU A 132 -8.73 1.22 7.98
C LEU A 132 -7.24 1.45 7.73
N PHE A 133 -6.88 2.48 6.96
CA PHE A 133 -5.49 2.78 6.61
C PHE A 133 -4.75 1.62 5.94
N ILE A 134 -5.46 0.74 5.23
CA ILE A 134 -4.83 -0.29 4.39
C ILE A 134 -4.31 0.35 3.11
N THR A 135 -5.07 1.28 2.55
CA THR A 135 -4.69 2.04 1.35
C THR A 135 -4.61 3.53 1.62
N ASP A 136 -3.60 4.18 1.00
CA ASP A 136 -3.40 5.63 1.04
C ASP A 136 -3.08 6.12 -0.37
N ASN A 137 -4.14 6.45 -1.12
CA ASN A 137 -4.02 6.83 -2.52
C ASN A 137 -3.41 8.22 -2.67
N GLN A 138 -2.52 8.37 -3.65
CA GLN A 138 -1.89 9.64 -3.97
C GLN A 138 -2.74 10.44 -4.97
N PRO A 139 -3.30 11.59 -4.59
CA PRO A 139 -4.01 12.46 -5.51
C PRO A 139 -3.06 13.08 -6.54
N PRO A 140 -3.55 13.43 -7.74
CA PRO A 140 -2.72 14.07 -8.77
C PRO A 140 -2.25 15.44 -8.31
N PHE A 141 -0.97 15.72 -8.54
CA PHE A 141 -0.40 17.04 -8.29
C PHE A 141 -0.63 17.96 -9.50
N SER A 142 -1.01 19.20 -9.24
CA SER A 142 -1.05 20.28 -10.23
C SER A 142 -0.69 21.59 -9.57
N ALA A 143 0.29 22.31 -10.11
CA ALA A 143 0.72 23.63 -9.63
C ALA A 143 -0.36 24.71 -9.84
N GLY A 144 -1.24 24.55 -10.83
CA GLY A 144 -2.31 25.50 -11.12
C GLY A 144 -3.52 25.33 -10.19
N ILE A 145 -3.85 26.36 -9.39
CA ILE A 145 -5.00 26.33 -8.45
C ILE A 145 -6.32 26.04 -9.18
N ARG A 146 -6.47 26.52 -10.41
CA ARG A 146 -7.68 26.35 -11.24
C ARG A 146 -7.56 25.26 -12.31
N SER A 147 -6.54 24.39 -12.20
CA SER A 147 -6.32 23.36 -13.20
C SER A 147 -7.39 22.28 -13.18
N SER A 148 -8.03 22.06 -14.33
CA SER A 148 -8.96 20.94 -14.54
C SER A 148 -8.28 19.57 -14.43
N VAL A 149 -6.95 19.50 -14.47
CA VAL A 149 -6.14 18.28 -14.31
C VAL A 149 -6.41 17.64 -12.96
N ARG A 150 -6.55 18.43 -11.88
CA ARG A 150 -6.87 17.92 -10.54
C ARG A 150 -8.19 17.16 -10.46
N VAL A 151 -9.14 17.50 -11.34
CA VAL A 151 -10.49 16.88 -11.34
C VAL A 151 -10.56 15.70 -12.30
N LYS A 152 -9.74 15.70 -13.34
CA LYS A 152 -9.80 14.71 -14.44
C LYS A 152 -8.86 13.54 -14.29
N GLN A 153 -7.78 13.69 -13.54
CA GLN A 153 -6.80 12.63 -13.36
C GLN A 153 -7.19 11.71 -12.20
N ALA A 154 -7.06 10.40 -12.43
CA ALA A 154 -7.26 9.40 -11.39
C ALA A 154 -6.10 9.45 -10.37
N GLU A 155 -6.44 9.14 -9.11
CA GLU A 155 -5.47 8.94 -8.04
C GLU A 155 -4.59 7.72 -8.35
N LYS A 156 -3.32 7.79 -7.97
CA LYS A 156 -2.47 6.61 -7.89
C LYS A 156 -2.89 5.76 -6.70
N ARG A 157 -3.06 4.46 -6.92
CA ARG A 157 -3.40 3.50 -5.87
C ARG A 157 -2.14 3.11 -5.12
N HIS A 158 -2.19 3.24 -3.80
CA HIS A 158 -1.09 2.85 -2.92
C HIS A 158 -1.61 2.12 -1.70
N PHE A 159 -0.87 1.11 -1.26
CA PHE A 159 -0.98 0.62 0.10
C PHE A 159 -0.26 1.58 1.05
N SER A 160 -0.72 1.64 2.30
CA SER A 160 -0.08 2.46 3.33
C SER A 160 1.32 1.96 3.70
N ASP A 161 1.57 0.66 3.47
CA ASP A 161 2.88 0.04 3.62
C ASP A 161 3.10 -0.96 2.47
N PRO A 162 4.25 -0.92 1.77
CA PRO A 162 4.51 -1.80 0.62
C PRO A 162 4.52 -3.29 0.98
N SER A 163 4.83 -3.65 2.23
CA SER A 163 4.82 -5.04 2.67
C SER A 163 3.42 -5.68 2.62
N LEU A 164 2.35 -4.87 2.70
CA LEU A 164 0.97 -5.35 2.54
C LEU A 164 0.74 -5.89 1.12
N ALA A 165 1.20 -5.14 0.10
CA ALA A 165 1.15 -5.63 -1.28
C ALA A 165 2.00 -6.89 -1.48
N CYS A 166 3.20 -6.93 -0.90
CA CYS A 166 4.06 -8.10 -0.94
C CYS A 166 3.41 -9.34 -0.31
N ALA A 167 2.77 -9.19 0.85
CA ALA A 167 2.05 -10.27 1.51
C ALA A 167 0.89 -10.82 0.66
N LEU A 168 0.08 -9.93 0.07
CA LEU A 168 -1.04 -10.29 -0.81
C LEU A 168 -0.58 -11.03 -2.07
N LEU A 169 0.57 -10.68 -2.61
CA LEU A 169 1.17 -11.30 -3.79
C LEU A 169 2.03 -12.52 -3.46
N LYS A 170 2.23 -12.82 -2.17
CA LYS A 170 3.15 -13.88 -1.69
C LYS A 170 4.57 -13.68 -2.26
N ALA A 171 5.01 -12.42 -2.33
CA ALA A 171 6.35 -12.09 -2.77
C ALA A 171 7.37 -12.61 -1.74
N ALA A 172 8.48 -13.15 -2.24
CA ALA A 172 9.58 -13.64 -1.43
C ALA A 172 10.91 -13.09 -1.99
N PRO A 173 11.97 -12.99 -1.16
CA PRO A 173 13.28 -12.61 -1.65
C PRO A 173 13.75 -13.62 -2.70
N ALA A 174 14.44 -13.14 -3.74
CA ALA A 174 15.09 -14.03 -4.69
C ALA A 174 16.13 -14.88 -3.97
N ARG A 175 16.13 -16.18 -4.23
CA ARG A 175 17.13 -17.10 -3.71
C ARG A 175 18.48 -16.90 -4.38
#